data_8cc021a1afcea352478f7e7da453a214
#
_entry.id   8cc021a1afcea352478f7e7da453a214
#
_cell.length_a   1.000
_cell.length_b   1.000
_cell.length_c   1.000
_cell.angle_alpha   90.00
_cell.angle_beta   90.00
_cell.angle_gamma   90.00
#
_symmetry.space_group_name_H-M   'P 1'
#
loop_
_entity.id
_entity.type
_entity.pdbx_description
1 polymer ?
#
loop_
_entity_poly.entity_id
_entity_poly.type
_entity_poly.pdbx_seq_one_letter_code
_entity_poly.pdbx_strand_id
1 'polypeptide(L)'
;MVKELDKAIQYMSKRRIGALITIQQDTGLDDYIETGIKLDADITGELLINIFIPNTPLHDGAVIINNNRIAVAAAYLPLSDNSMIPKRLGTRHRAAVGISEVTDAVTIVVSEETGGVTITKNGRFLLDLSRDEYLKYLNAQLVPKEEKKIPWYKRVINKVWKWGADR
;
A
#
# COMPACT_ATOMS: atom_id res chain seq x y z
N MET A 1 11.16 -1.55 3.28
CA MET A 1 9.98 -0.99 2.56
C MET A 1 9.41 0.24 3.25
N VAL A 2 8.86 0.20 4.48
CA VAL A 2 8.17 1.37 5.10
C VAL A 2 9.05 2.62 5.17
N LYS A 3 10.33 2.50 5.51
CA LYS A 3 11.28 3.62 5.53
C LYS A 3 11.43 4.31 4.16
N GLU A 4 11.48 3.54 3.08
CA GLU A 4 11.60 4.07 1.72
C GLU A 4 10.31 4.73 1.25
N LEU A 5 9.16 4.15 1.61
CA LEU A 5 7.85 4.78 1.39
C LEU A 5 7.73 6.11 2.13
N ASP A 6 8.10 6.16 3.42
CA ASP A 6 8.08 7.40 4.21
C ASP A 6 8.94 8.50 3.57
N LYS A 7 10.15 8.16 3.14
CA LYS A 7 11.05 9.10 2.45
C LYS A 7 10.41 9.69 1.21
N ALA A 8 9.82 8.83 0.36
CA ALA A 8 9.15 9.27 -0.86
C ALA A 8 7.89 10.11 -0.55
N ILE A 9 7.04 9.65 0.36
CA ILE A 9 5.82 10.35 0.77
C ILE A 9 6.15 11.74 1.30
N GLN A 10 7.12 11.88 2.19
CA GLN A 10 7.54 13.17 2.74
C GLN A 10 8.03 14.14 1.66
N TYR A 11 8.80 13.65 0.71
CA TYR A 11 9.29 14.46 -0.41
C TYR A 11 8.14 14.95 -1.30
N MET A 12 7.28 14.01 -1.70
CA MET A 12 6.16 14.30 -2.62
C MET A 12 5.08 15.17 -1.96
N SER A 13 4.75 14.91 -0.69
CA SER A 13 3.79 15.69 0.09
C SER A 13 4.21 17.16 0.20
N LYS A 14 5.47 17.43 0.60
CA LYS A 14 6.00 18.79 0.72
C LYS A 14 6.00 19.59 -0.59
N ARG A 15 6.12 18.89 -1.71
CA ARG A 15 6.17 19.48 -3.07
C ARG A 15 4.87 19.39 -3.82
N ARG A 16 3.85 18.81 -3.23
CA ARG A 16 2.55 18.56 -3.86
C ARG A 16 2.68 17.79 -5.16
N ILE A 17 3.52 16.76 -5.15
CA ILE A 17 3.65 15.82 -6.27
C ILE A 17 2.62 14.72 -6.06
N GLY A 18 1.68 14.59 -6.99
CA GLY A 18 0.66 13.55 -6.96
C GLY A 18 1.26 12.16 -7.12
N ALA A 19 0.88 11.23 -6.25
CA ALA A 19 1.36 9.85 -6.30
C ALA A 19 0.25 8.85 -5.98
N LEU A 20 0.33 7.66 -6.59
CA LEU A 20 -0.57 6.54 -6.37
C LEU A 20 0.27 5.26 -6.26
N ILE A 21 0.40 4.73 -5.05
CA ILE A 21 1.23 3.55 -4.77
C ILE A 21 0.36 2.46 -4.17
N THR A 22 0.22 1.34 -4.87
CA THR A 22 -0.57 0.19 -4.46
C THR A 22 0.33 -0.97 -4.07
N ILE A 23 0.12 -1.52 -2.89
CA ILE A 23 0.92 -2.59 -2.31
C ILE A 23 0.04 -3.84 -2.22
N GLN A 24 0.38 -4.84 -3.03
CA GLN A 24 -0.31 -6.13 -3.05
C GLN A 24 -0.24 -6.79 -1.66
N GLN A 25 -1.35 -7.37 -1.26
CA GLN A 25 -1.46 -8.21 -0.09
C GLN A 25 -1.75 -9.67 -0.52
N ASP A 26 -2.79 -10.30 0.02
CA ASP A 26 -3.13 -11.69 -0.29
C ASP A 26 -3.76 -11.84 -1.68
N THR A 27 -4.54 -10.85 -2.13
CA THR A 27 -5.16 -10.85 -3.47
C THR A 27 -4.14 -10.45 -4.54
N GLY A 28 -3.97 -11.29 -5.58
CA GLY A 28 -3.11 -11.00 -6.71
C GLY A 28 -3.54 -9.76 -7.49
N LEU A 29 -2.59 -9.00 -8.00
CA LEU A 29 -2.81 -7.81 -8.81
C LEU A 29 -2.31 -7.97 -10.27
N ASP A 30 -2.18 -9.21 -10.74
CA ASP A 30 -1.55 -9.52 -12.01
C ASP A 30 -2.23 -8.82 -13.19
N ASP A 31 -3.57 -8.79 -13.23
CA ASP A 31 -4.35 -8.11 -14.28
C ASP A 31 -4.04 -6.61 -14.36
N TYR A 32 -3.76 -5.97 -13.23
CA TYR A 32 -3.39 -4.55 -13.17
C TYR A 32 -1.91 -4.33 -13.48
N ILE A 33 -1.05 -5.26 -13.04
CA ILE A 33 0.39 -5.25 -13.35
C ILE A 33 0.62 -5.32 -14.86
N GLU A 34 -0.16 -6.11 -15.59
CA GLU A 34 -0.07 -6.23 -17.05
C GLU A 34 -0.36 -4.91 -17.78
N THR A 35 -1.10 -3.98 -17.19
CA THR A 35 -1.39 -2.68 -17.79
C THR A 35 -0.25 -1.68 -17.67
N GLY A 36 0.72 -1.93 -16.79
CA GLY A 36 1.79 -1.01 -16.46
C GLY A 36 3.09 -1.24 -17.22
N ILE A 37 4.02 -0.32 -17.02
CA ILE A 37 5.39 -0.41 -17.54
C ILE A 37 6.22 -1.21 -16.54
N LYS A 38 6.73 -2.36 -16.96
CA LYS A 38 7.51 -3.27 -16.11
C LYS A 38 8.83 -2.61 -15.67
N LEU A 39 9.08 -2.63 -14.36
CA LEU A 39 10.30 -2.13 -13.75
C LEU A 39 11.10 -3.24 -13.08
N ASP A 40 10.44 -4.10 -12.30
CA ASP A 40 11.07 -5.15 -11.50
C ASP A 40 12.26 -4.63 -10.70
N ALA A 41 12.08 -3.56 -9.96
CA ALA A 41 13.12 -2.82 -9.27
C ALA A 41 13.01 -2.91 -7.74
N ASP A 42 14.12 -2.70 -7.06
CA ASP A 42 14.13 -2.56 -5.60
C ASP A 42 13.41 -1.29 -5.17
N ILE A 43 12.74 -1.35 -4.01
CA ILE A 43 12.03 -0.20 -3.46
C ILE A 43 13.04 0.74 -2.82
N THR A 44 13.25 1.89 -3.46
CA THR A 44 14.01 3.02 -2.91
C THR A 44 13.17 4.29 -2.94
N GLY A 45 13.36 5.16 -1.95
CA GLY A 45 12.66 6.43 -1.91
C GLY A 45 12.98 7.29 -3.14
N GLU A 46 14.23 7.25 -3.62
CA GLU A 46 14.69 7.97 -4.80
C GLU A 46 13.97 7.50 -6.07
N LEU A 47 13.84 6.20 -6.27
CA LEU A 47 13.15 5.66 -7.44
C LEU A 47 11.67 6.03 -7.43
N LEU A 48 10.99 5.86 -6.29
CA LEU A 48 9.59 6.27 -6.14
C LEU A 48 9.38 7.77 -6.44
N ILE A 49 10.26 8.63 -5.92
CA ILE A 49 10.22 10.06 -6.20
C ILE A 49 10.38 10.32 -7.70
N ASN A 50 11.37 9.71 -8.35
CA ASN A 50 11.62 9.90 -9.78
C ASN A 50 10.46 9.42 -10.66
N ILE A 51 9.81 8.32 -10.31
CA ILE A 51 8.64 7.82 -11.04
C ILE A 51 7.53 8.88 -11.07
N PHE A 52 7.26 9.56 -9.97
CA PHE A 52 6.15 10.49 -9.86
C PHE A 52 6.50 11.95 -10.22
N ILE A 53 7.73 12.23 -10.66
CA ILE A 53 8.06 13.57 -11.20
C ILE A 53 7.09 13.91 -12.34
N PRO A 54 6.36 15.04 -12.26
CA PRO A 54 5.39 15.43 -13.29
C PRO A 54 6.00 15.51 -14.69
N ASN A 55 5.20 15.22 -15.70
CA ASN A 55 5.58 15.26 -17.13
C ASN A 55 6.68 14.26 -17.53
N THR A 56 6.84 13.18 -16.78
CA THR A 56 7.69 12.04 -17.16
C THR A 56 6.83 10.84 -17.61
N PRO A 57 7.36 9.88 -18.39
CA PRO A 57 6.56 8.78 -18.90
C PRO A 57 5.94 7.83 -17.84
N LEU A 58 6.47 7.82 -16.64
CA LEU A 58 6.06 6.87 -15.58
C LEU A 58 5.08 7.47 -14.56
N HIS A 59 4.86 8.80 -14.57
CA HIS A 59 4.15 9.47 -13.48
C HIS A 59 2.63 9.31 -13.50
N ASP A 60 2.06 9.03 -14.67
CA ASP A 60 0.61 8.92 -14.84
C ASP A 60 0.15 7.48 -14.66
N GLY A 61 -0.59 7.23 -13.59
CA GLY A 61 -1.04 5.93 -13.16
C GLY A 61 -0.46 5.49 -11.81
N ALA A 62 -0.57 4.20 -11.52
CA ALA A 62 -0.14 3.63 -10.26
C ALA A 62 1.24 2.96 -10.35
N VAL A 63 2.00 3.06 -9.28
CA VAL A 63 3.07 2.11 -8.96
C VAL A 63 2.43 0.93 -8.23
N ILE A 64 2.72 -0.29 -8.69
CA ILE A 64 2.32 -1.51 -7.99
C ILE A 64 3.56 -2.17 -7.40
N ILE A 65 3.50 -2.39 -6.08
CA ILE A 65 4.51 -3.12 -5.32
C ILE A 65 4.00 -4.53 -5.09
N ASN A 66 4.77 -5.50 -5.56
CA ASN A 66 4.53 -6.93 -5.38
C ASN A 66 5.80 -7.62 -4.91
N ASN A 67 5.70 -8.58 -3.99
CA ASN A 67 6.84 -9.35 -3.46
C ASN A 67 8.02 -8.47 -3.01
N ASN A 68 7.73 -7.36 -2.35
CA ASN A 68 8.71 -6.37 -1.86
C ASN A 68 9.57 -5.75 -2.97
N ARG A 69 9.06 -5.67 -4.19
CA ARG A 69 9.68 -5.02 -5.35
C ARG A 69 8.68 -4.09 -6.04
N ILE A 70 9.16 -3.04 -6.71
CA ILE A 70 8.36 -2.26 -7.63
C ILE A 70 8.17 -3.09 -8.89
N ALA A 71 6.99 -3.69 -9.07
CA ALA A 71 6.70 -4.52 -10.24
C ALA A 71 6.55 -3.66 -11.50
N VAL A 72 5.70 -2.64 -11.44
CA VAL A 72 5.36 -1.74 -12.55
C VAL A 72 5.14 -0.32 -12.08
N ALA A 73 5.24 0.63 -13.03
CA ALA A 73 4.71 1.98 -12.90
C ALA A 73 3.69 2.27 -14.02
N ALA A 74 3.00 3.39 -13.94
CA ALA A 74 1.97 3.81 -14.90
C ALA A 74 0.87 2.75 -15.12
N ALA A 75 0.53 1.97 -14.10
CA ALA A 75 -0.53 0.97 -14.16
C ALA A 75 -1.91 1.61 -14.04
N TYR A 76 -2.91 1.04 -14.72
CA TYR A 76 -4.30 1.47 -14.62
C TYR A 76 -5.03 0.69 -13.54
N LEU A 77 -5.74 1.43 -12.68
CA LEU A 77 -6.59 0.85 -11.62
C LEU A 77 -8.05 1.24 -11.87
N PRO A 78 -9.02 0.43 -11.39
CA PRO A 78 -10.42 0.74 -11.55
C PRO A 78 -10.78 2.01 -10.77
N LEU A 79 -11.63 2.84 -11.34
CA LEU A 79 -12.14 4.04 -10.67
C LEU A 79 -13.42 3.71 -9.90
N SER A 80 -13.46 4.07 -8.63
CA SER A 80 -14.67 3.93 -7.82
C SER A 80 -15.75 4.94 -8.21
N ASP A 81 -16.99 4.47 -8.35
CA ASP A 81 -18.17 5.29 -8.51
C ASP A 81 -18.85 5.65 -7.17
N ASN A 82 -18.21 5.34 -6.05
CA ASN A 82 -18.75 5.57 -4.72
C ASN A 82 -19.03 7.06 -4.48
N SER A 83 -20.31 7.39 -4.25
CA SER A 83 -20.78 8.76 -4.01
C SER A 83 -20.28 9.35 -2.67
N MET A 84 -19.81 8.51 -1.75
CA MET A 84 -19.24 8.95 -0.47
C MET A 84 -17.85 9.57 -0.63
N ILE A 85 -17.19 9.37 -1.77
CA ILE A 85 -15.91 10.01 -2.05
C ILE A 85 -16.16 11.51 -2.28
N PRO A 86 -15.54 12.40 -1.49
CA PRO A 86 -15.69 13.83 -1.67
C PRO A 86 -15.39 14.27 -3.10
N LYS A 87 -16.23 15.13 -3.69
CA LYS A 87 -16.08 15.60 -5.09
C LYS A 87 -14.75 16.33 -5.36
N ARG A 88 -14.13 16.89 -4.32
CA ARG A 88 -12.82 17.55 -4.39
C ARG A 88 -11.65 16.57 -4.62
N LEU A 89 -11.87 15.27 -4.45
CA LEU A 89 -10.84 14.26 -4.66
C LEU A 89 -10.77 13.85 -6.13
N GLY A 90 -9.56 13.88 -6.69
CA GLY A 90 -9.31 13.58 -8.10
C GLY A 90 -9.26 12.09 -8.43
N THR A 91 -8.82 11.80 -9.66
CA THR A 91 -8.80 10.45 -10.23
C THR A 91 -7.92 9.47 -9.43
N ARG A 92 -6.78 9.92 -8.89
CA ARG A 92 -5.90 9.07 -8.07
C ARG A 92 -6.61 8.55 -6.81
N HIS A 93 -7.40 9.38 -6.15
CA HIS A 93 -8.18 8.94 -4.99
C HIS A 93 -9.28 7.95 -5.40
N ARG A 94 -9.97 8.21 -6.51
CA ARG A 94 -10.99 7.28 -7.04
C ARG A 94 -10.39 5.94 -7.45
N ALA A 95 -9.20 5.95 -8.04
CA ALA A 95 -8.45 4.73 -8.36
C ALA A 95 -8.03 3.95 -7.11
N ALA A 96 -7.55 4.66 -6.08
CA ALA A 96 -7.17 4.05 -4.81
C ALA A 96 -8.34 3.39 -4.10
N VAL A 97 -9.51 4.03 -4.09
CA VAL A 97 -10.74 3.43 -3.54
C VAL A 97 -11.17 2.25 -4.40
N GLY A 98 -11.22 2.42 -5.73
CA GLY A 98 -11.67 1.39 -6.67
C GLY A 98 -10.88 0.09 -6.55
N ILE A 99 -9.56 0.14 -6.51
CA ILE A 99 -8.76 -1.07 -6.29
C ILE A 99 -8.99 -1.69 -4.91
N SER A 100 -9.23 -0.87 -3.89
CA SER A 100 -9.49 -1.34 -2.53
C SER A 100 -10.90 -1.94 -2.33
N GLU A 101 -11.82 -1.70 -3.25
CA GLU A 101 -13.17 -2.29 -3.24
C GLU A 101 -13.15 -3.73 -3.75
N VAL A 102 -12.21 -4.07 -4.64
CA VAL A 102 -12.12 -5.38 -5.30
C VAL A 102 -10.95 -6.23 -4.82
N THR A 103 -10.05 -5.67 -4.02
CA THR A 103 -8.88 -6.36 -3.45
C THR A 103 -8.63 -5.93 -2.01
N ASP A 104 -7.73 -6.63 -1.33
CA ASP A 104 -7.23 -6.27 0.00
C ASP A 104 -5.94 -5.42 -0.02
N ALA A 105 -5.57 -4.92 -1.21
CA ALA A 105 -4.39 -4.09 -1.38
C ALA A 105 -4.41 -2.85 -0.50
N VAL A 106 -3.24 -2.45 0.00
CA VAL A 106 -3.03 -1.17 0.68
C VAL A 106 -2.58 -0.15 -0.35
N THR A 107 -3.37 0.91 -0.55
CA THR A 107 -3.02 1.95 -1.52
C THR A 107 -2.81 3.29 -0.84
N ILE A 108 -1.71 3.95 -1.19
CA ILE A 108 -1.28 5.25 -0.69
C ILE A 108 -1.47 6.28 -1.80
N VAL A 109 -2.12 7.40 -1.48
CA VAL A 109 -2.25 8.55 -2.37
C VAL A 109 -1.59 9.77 -1.74
N VAL A 110 -0.80 10.49 -2.51
CA VAL A 110 -0.37 11.86 -2.18
C VAL A 110 -1.12 12.80 -3.10
N SER A 111 -1.83 13.76 -2.51
CA SER A 111 -2.59 14.77 -3.27
C SER A 111 -1.67 15.79 -3.93
N GLU A 112 -1.85 16.02 -5.23
CA GLU A 112 -1.14 17.09 -5.93
C GLU A 112 -1.69 18.50 -5.61
N GLU A 113 -2.92 18.57 -5.11
CA GLU A 113 -3.54 19.85 -4.73
C GLU A 113 -3.11 20.30 -3.34
N THR A 114 -3.12 19.39 -2.36
CA THR A 114 -2.90 19.73 -0.94
C THR A 114 -1.60 19.18 -0.37
N GLY A 115 -1.03 18.13 -0.97
CA GLY A 115 0.05 17.34 -0.38
C GLY A 115 -0.45 16.35 0.70
N GLY A 116 -1.76 16.31 0.95
CA GLY A 116 -2.37 15.40 1.93
C GLY A 116 -2.13 13.93 1.57
N VAL A 117 -1.94 13.11 2.59
CA VAL A 117 -1.70 11.67 2.45
C VAL A 117 -2.98 10.90 2.78
N THR A 118 -3.41 10.07 1.86
CA THR A 118 -4.59 9.20 2.03
C THR A 118 -4.17 7.74 1.93
N ILE A 119 -4.73 6.88 2.75
CA ILE A 119 -4.57 5.43 2.63
C ILE A 119 -5.93 4.79 2.42
N THR A 120 -5.99 3.83 1.48
CA THR A 120 -7.20 3.03 1.25
C THR A 120 -6.93 1.55 1.47
N LYS A 121 -7.94 0.84 1.98
CA LYS A 121 -7.98 -0.62 2.12
C LYS A 121 -9.42 -1.09 2.30
N ASN A 122 -9.81 -2.20 1.65
CA ASN A 122 -11.12 -2.82 1.78
C ASN A 122 -12.30 -1.83 1.62
N GLY A 123 -12.27 -1.01 0.57
CA GLY A 123 -13.29 -0.01 0.26
C GLY A 123 -13.35 1.18 1.24
N ARG A 124 -12.45 1.26 2.22
CA ARG A 124 -12.36 2.36 3.17
C ARG A 124 -11.20 3.27 2.84
N PHE A 125 -11.32 4.55 3.19
CA PHE A 125 -10.25 5.52 3.02
C PHE A 125 -10.06 6.37 4.27
N LEU A 126 -8.78 6.62 4.58
CA LEU A 126 -8.34 7.48 5.68
C LEU A 126 -7.66 8.70 5.05
N LEU A 127 -8.33 9.86 5.16
CA LEU A 127 -7.91 11.11 4.53
C LEU A 127 -6.98 11.93 5.41
N ASP A 128 -6.07 12.67 4.76
CA ASP A 128 -5.26 13.72 5.37
C ASP A 128 -4.48 13.25 6.60
N LEU A 129 -3.90 12.05 6.51
CA LEU A 129 -3.13 11.45 7.60
C LEU A 129 -1.84 12.23 7.87
N SER A 130 -1.57 12.50 9.14
CA SER A 130 -0.26 12.97 9.60
C SER A 130 0.80 11.88 9.42
N ARG A 131 2.09 12.27 9.49
CA ARG A 131 3.19 11.32 9.35
C ARG A 131 3.12 10.17 10.35
N ASP A 132 2.85 10.48 11.62
CA ASP A 132 2.78 9.46 12.67
C ASP A 132 1.62 8.49 12.46
N GLU A 133 0.48 8.99 11.97
CA GLU A 133 -0.69 8.17 11.68
C GLU A 133 -0.44 7.21 10.51
N TYR A 134 0.07 7.70 9.37
CA TYR A 134 0.31 6.81 8.24
C TYR A 134 1.47 5.83 8.52
N LEU A 135 2.51 6.23 9.25
CA LEU A 135 3.58 5.33 9.63
C LEU A 135 3.08 4.21 10.56
N LYS A 136 2.26 4.56 11.55
CA LYS A 136 1.63 3.58 12.43
C LYS A 136 0.80 2.58 11.63
N TYR A 137 0.00 3.08 10.67
CA TYR A 137 -0.83 2.24 9.81
C TYR A 137 0.02 1.32 8.92
N LEU A 138 1.01 1.86 8.20
CA LEU A 138 1.88 1.08 7.30
C LEU A 138 2.69 0.03 8.06
N ASN A 139 3.22 0.35 9.23
CA ASN A 139 3.91 -0.63 10.06
C ASN A 139 2.98 -1.76 10.51
N ALA A 140 1.73 -1.43 10.87
CA ALA A 140 0.76 -2.44 11.29
C ALA A 140 0.33 -3.37 10.13
N GLN A 141 0.31 -2.88 8.88
CA GLN A 141 -0.16 -3.62 7.71
C GLN A 141 0.98 -4.35 6.96
N LEU A 142 2.16 -3.74 6.88
CA LEU A 142 3.23 -4.18 5.97
C LEU A 142 4.42 -4.85 6.69
N VAL A 143 4.56 -4.64 7.99
CA VAL A 143 5.58 -5.34 8.77
C VAL A 143 4.97 -6.62 9.30
N PRO A 144 5.52 -7.79 8.97
CA PRO A 144 5.05 -9.06 9.53
C PRO A 144 5.06 -8.94 11.05
N LYS A 145 3.92 -9.20 11.68
CA LYS A 145 3.92 -9.40 13.12
C LYS A 145 4.86 -10.57 13.38
N GLU A 146 5.95 -10.33 14.12
CA GLU A 146 6.73 -11.46 14.62
C GLU A 146 5.75 -12.42 15.28
N GLU A 147 5.53 -13.58 14.66
CA GLU A 147 4.87 -14.67 15.35
C GLU A 147 5.71 -14.90 16.59
N LYS A 148 5.14 -14.60 17.77
CA LYS A 148 5.76 -14.99 19.04
C LYS A 148 5.97 -16.50 18.90
N LYS A 149 7.20 -16.89 18.54
CA LYS A 149 7.57 -18.31 18.47
C LYS A 149 7.19 -18.89 19.82
N ILE A 150 6.09 -19.63 19.82
CA ILE A 150 5.68 -20.36 21.04
C ILE A 150 6.87 -21.24 21.37
N PRO A 151 7.54 -21.01 22.51
CA PRO A 151 8.73 -21.76 22.85
C PRO A 151 8.41 -23.27 22.75
N TRP A 152 9.30 -24.04 22.18
CA TRP A 152 9.11 -25.46 21.89
C TRP A 152 8.57 -26.26 23.11
N TYR A 153 8.96 -25.87 24.32
CA TYR A 153 8.48 -26.48 25.57
C TYR A 153 6.98 -26.25 25.79
N LYS A 154 6.36 -25.13 25.36
CA LYS A 154 4.90 -24.94 25.42
C LYS A 154 4.15 -25.82 24.44
N ARG A 155 4.76 -26.18 23.30
CA ARG A 155 4.22 -27.19 22.36
C ARG A 155 4.21 -28.56 22.98
N VAL A 156 5.20 -28.91 23.79
CA VAL A 156 5.30 -30.21 24.46
C VAL A 156 4.28 -30.31 25.62
N ILE A 157 4.16 -29.25 26.42
CA ILE A 157 3.21 -29.20 27.54
C ILE A 157 1.77 -29.36 27.05
N ASN A 158 1.36 -28.70 25.95
CA ASN A 158 0.02 -28.86 25.38
C ASN A 158 -0.25 -30.26 24.82
N LYS A 159 0.77 -31.00 24.41
CA LYS A 159 0.64 -32.40 24.00
C LYS A 159 0.45 -33.35 25.18
N VAL A 160 1.15 -33.10 26.28
CA VAL A 160 1.07 -33.92 27.50
C VAL A 160 -0.28 -33.74 28.20
N TRP A 161 -0.84 -32.54 28.23
CA TRP A 161 -2.16 -32.27 28.83
C TRP A 161 -3.32 -32.92 28.07
N LYS A 162 -3.22 -33.05 26.74
CA LYS A 162 -4.23 -33.79 25.96
C LYS A 162 -4.21 -35.31 26.18
N TRP A 163 -3.08 -35.86 26.61
CA TRP A 163 -2.95 -37.30 26.89
C TRP A 163 -3.46 -37.68 28.28
N GLY A 164 -3.61 -36.71 29.23
CA GLY A 164 -4.12 -36.95 30.58
C GLY A 164 -5.63 -36.79 30.75
N ALA A 165 -6.36 -36.30 29.73
CA ALA A 165 -7.80 -36.05 29.79
C ALA A 165 -8.66 -37.19 29.24
N ASP A 166 -8.06 -38.25 28.63
CA ASP A 166 -8.76 -39.41 28.05
C ASP A 166 -8.56 -40.71 28.85
N ARG A 167 -8.41 -40.58 30.20
CA ARG A 167 -8.44 -41.73 31.12
C ARG A 167 -9.42 -41.52 32.26
#